data_665489c240dc6ad1c361eba981748502
#
_entry.id   665489c240dc6ad1c361eba981748502
#
_cell.length_a   1.000
_cell.length_b   1.000
_cell.length_c   1.000
_cell.angle_alpha   90.00
_cell.angle_beta   90.00
_cell.angle_gamma   90.00
#
_symmetry.space_group_name_H-M   'P 1'
#
loop_
_entity.id
_entity.type
_entity.pdbx_description
1 polymer ?
#
loop_
_entity_poly.entity_id
_entity_poly.type
_entity_poly.pdbx_seq_one_letter_code
_entity_poly.pdbx_strand_id
1 'polypeptide(L)'
;MGARPKITVVGAGNVGATVAQYAVEKELGDVVLVDVIEGVPQGKALDLAQAGPIHGYDSTLVGSNGYDETAGSDVVVITAGLARKPGMTRDDLLFKNAEIVGSVVNEIVTRSRNAILVLVTNPLDAMVQLAWKKSGFPTQRVFGMAGVLDSARFRTFIARELNVSVENVTAFVLGGHGDTMVPLPRYSTVAGIPITELLPKAKIDELVQRTANGGAEIVALLKTGSAYYAPAASAVEMVEAILKDKKKILPCAAYLDGQYGVQGLYVGVPVKLGRGGVEQVIEIKLTPEEQAAFDKSAGAVRELVDKLKL
;
A
#
# COMPACT_ATOMS: atom_id res chain seq x y z
N MET A 1 15.44 -24.80 13.49
CA MET A 1 14.52 -23.67 13.19
C MET A 1 14.42 -23.56 11.67
N GLY A 2 13.24 -23.45 11.09
CA GLY A 2 13.10 -23.19 9.65
C GLY A 2 13.73 -21.84 9.29
N ALA A 3 14.14 -21.63 8.03
CA ALA A 3 14.63 -20.33 7.56
C ALA A 3 13.55 -19.25 7.79
N ARG A 4 13.97 -18.06 8.26
CA ARG A 4 13.07 -16.92 8.37
C ARG A 4 12.58 -16.52 6.99
N PRO A 5 11.33 -16.01 6.84
CA PRO A 5 10.90 -15.42 5.59
C PRO A 5 11.84 -14.28 5.16
N LYS A 6 12.01 -14.11 3.85
CA LYS A 6 12.80 -13.02 3.28
C LYS A 6 11.88 -11.94 2.71
N ILE A 7 12.07 -10.72 3.18
CA ILE A 7 11.35 -9.53 2.72
C ILE A 7 12.33 -8.63 1.97
N THR A 8 12.07 -8.35 0.70
CA THR A 8 12.81 -7.30 -0.02
C THR A 8 12.01 -6.01 -0.02
N VAL A 9 12.67 -4.90 0.29
CA VAL A 9 12.12 -3.54 0.16
C VAL A 9 12.94 -2.80 -0.88
N VAL A 10 12.30 -2.43 -1.99
CA VAL A 10 12.95 -1.68 -3.07
C VAL A 10 12.59 -0.20 -2.98
N GLY A 11 13.60 0.63 -2.79
CA GLY A 11 13.52 2.03 -2.46
C GLY A 11 13.87 2.29 -0.99
N ALA A 12 15.07 2.78 -0.70
CA ALA A 12 15.52 3.12 0.66
C ALA A 12 15.21 4.58 1.05
N GLY A 13 14.17 5.17 0.45
CA GLY A 13 13.64 6.45 0.90
C GLY A 13 12.97 6.36 2.28
N ASN A 14 12.23 7.40 2.67
CA ASN A 14 11.58 7.42 3.99
C ASN A 14 10.57 6.27 4.17
N VAL A 15 9.72 6.02 3.16
CA VAL A 15 8.72 4.93 3.24
C VAL A 15 9.41 3.57 3.34
N GLY A 16 10.34 3.27 2.43
CA GLY A 16 10.98 1.95 2.40
C GLY A 16 11.84 1.67 3.62
N ALA A 17 12.61 2.63 4.11
CA ALA A 17 13.36 2.48 5.35
C ALA A 17 12.45 2.23 6.57
N THR A 18 11.29 2.92 6.63
CA THR A 18 10.31 2.70 7.70
C THR A 18 9.60 1.34 7.56
N VAL A 19 9.36 0.86 6.32
CA VAL A 19 8.88 -0.53 6.08
C VAL A 19 9.90 -1.54 6.62
N ALA A 20 11.19 -1.35 6.29
CA ALA A 20 12.26 -2.21 6.79
C ALA A 20 12.31 -2.21 8.33
N GLN A 21 12.25 -1.03 8.95
CA GLN A 21 12.21 -0.87 10.41
C GLN A 21 11.05 -1.66 11.03
N TYR A 22 9.81 -1.40 10.60
CA TYR A 22 8.66 -2.08 11.17
C TYR A 22 8.66 -3.60 10.93
N ALA A 23 9.22 -4.04 9.80
CA ALA A 23 9.33 -5.46 9.50
C ALA A 23 10.29 -6.18 10.46
N VAL A 24 11.46 -5.59 10.77
CA VAL A 24 12.42 -6.17 11.72
C VAL A 24 11.95 -6.05 13.17
N GLU A 25 11.38 -4.93 13.58
CA GLU A 25 10.81 -4.75 14.93
C GLU A 25 9.67 -5.74 15.24
N LYS A 26 8.91 -6.15 14.23
CA LYS A 26 7.87 -7.19 14.35
C LYS A 26 8.40 -8.61 14.11
N GLU A 27 9.69 -8.74 13.85
CA GLU A 27 10.34 -10.02 13.50
C GLU A 27 9.60 -10.80 12.40
N LEU A 28 9.13 -10.11 11.36
CA LEU A 28 8.40 -10.74 10.27
C LEU A 28 9.29 -11.58 9.36
N GLY A 29 10.59 -11.29 9.32
CA GLY A 29 11.56 -11.99 8.50
C GLY A 29 12.87 -11.23 8.39
N ASP A 30 13.82 -11.78 7.62
CA ASP A 30 15.05 -11.10 7.25
C ASP A 30 14.76 -10.10 6.12
N VAL A 31 15.39 -8.92 6.18
CA VAL A 31 15.09 -7.81 5.27
C VAL A 31 16.27 -7.49 4.37
N VAL A 32 16.02 -7.36 3.07
CA VAL A 32 16.93 -6.78 2.08
C VAL A 32 16.38 -5.41 1.67
N LEU A 33 17.14 -4.35 1.95
CA LEU A 33 16.81 -2.99 1.56
C LEU A 33 17.62 -2.59 0.32
N VAL A 34 16.95 -2.28 -0.78
CA VAL A 34 17.60 -1.98 -2.08
C VAL A 34 17.35 -0.52 -2.46
N ASP A 35 18.41 0.16 -2.91
CA ASP A 35 18.30 1.49 -3.54
C ASP A 35 19.42 1.69 -4.55
N VAL A 36 19.18 2.54 -5.55
CA VAL A 36 20.19 2.89 -6.56
C VAL A 36 21.24 3.87 -6.03
N ILE A 37 20.95 4.57 -4.94
CA ILE A 37 21.88 5.56 -4.36
C ILE A 37 22.92 4.81 -3.53
N GLU A 38 24.17 4.88 -3.96
CA GLU A 38 25.30 4.20 -3.33
C GLU A 38 25.41 4.56 -1.83
N GLY A 39 25.61 3.56 -0.99
CA GLY A 39 25.78 3.69 0.46
C GLY A 39 24.49 3.94 1.24
N VAL A 40 23.42 4.45 0.62
CA VAL A 40 22.17 4.77 1.34
C VAL A 40 21.49 3.53 1.92
N PRO A 41 21.23 2.45 1.17
CA PRO A 41 20.61 1.28 1.76
C PRO A 41 21.52 0.61 2.80
N GLN A 42 22.84 0.58 2.59
CA GLN A 42 23.80 -0.01 3.52
C GLN A 42 23.85 0.77 4.84
N GLY A 43 23.91 2.10 4.77
CA GLY A 43 23.93 2.97 5.95
C GLY A 43 22.66 2.80 6.80
N LYS A 44 21.48 2.82 6.15
CA LYS A 44 20.20 2.63 6.85
C LYS A 44 20.05 1.21 7.41
N ALA A 45 20.50 0.19 6.68
CA ALA A 45 20.47 -1.18 7.17
C ALA A 45 21.36 -1.37 8.39
N LEU A 46 22.56 -0.77 8.38
CA LEU A 46 23.49 -0.83 9.51
C LEU A 46 22.93 -0.10 10.75
N ASP A 47 22.35 1.08 10.57
CA ASP A 47 21.74 1.86 11.64
C ASP A 47 20.57 1.08 12.29
N LEU A 48 19.67 0.53 11.48
CA LEU A 48 18.60 -0.33 11.96
C LEU A 48 19.15 -1.59 12.66
N ALA A 49 20.16 -2.26 12.11
CA ALA A 49 20.77 -3.42 12.77
C ALA A 49 21.33 -3.06 14.15
N GLN A 50 21.88 -1.86 14.34
CA GLN A 50 22.37 -1.37 15.63
C GLN A 50 21.23 -1.03 16.61
N ALA A 51 20.01 -0.79 16.14
CA ALA A 51 18.84 -0.65 16.98
C ALA A 51 18.33 -2.00 17.53
N GLY A 52 18.68 -3.12 16.88
CA GLY A 52 18.24 -4.47 17.25
C GLY A 52 18.48 -4.83 18.71
N PRO A 53 19.68 -4.64 19.28
CA PRO A 53 19.94 -4.91 20.71
C PRO A 53 19.07 -4.12 21.68
N ILE A 54 18.59 -2.95 21.28
CA ILE A 54 17.74 -2.08 22.12
C ILE A 54 16.27 -2.46 21.99
N HIS A 55 15.81 -2.76 20.78
CA HIS A 55 14.41 -3.13 20.49
C HIS A 55 14.11 -4.62 20.71
N GLY A 56 15.15 -5.47 20.78
CA GLY A 56 15.00 -6.89 21.05
C GLY A 56 14.59 -7.72 19.84
N TYR A 57 15.11 -7.42 18.64
CA TYR A 57 14.89 -8.25 17.44
C TYR A 57 16.21 -8.81 16.91
N ASP A 58 16.12 -10.04 16.35
CA ASP A 58 17.22 -10.80 15.77
C ASP A 58 17.10 -10.93 14.22
N SER A 59 16.11 -10.27 13.61
CA SER A 59 15.98 -10.23 12.16
C SER A 59 17.22 -9.59 11.52
N THR A 60 17.78 -10.23 10.50
CA THR A 60 18.90 -9.65 9.76
C THR A 60 18.43 -8.58 8.79
N LEU A 61 19.27 -7.56 8.55
CA LEU A 61 18.97 -6.49 7.65
C LEU A 61 20.19 -6.16 6.80
N VAL A 62 20.05 -6.31 5.47
CA VAL A 62 21.11 -6.08 4.50
C VAL A 62 20.72 -4.95 3.57
N GLY A 63 21.62 -3.97 3.37
CA GLY A 63 21.48 -2.92 2.34
C GLY A 63 22.26 -3.28 1.09
N SER A 64 21.65 -3.10 -0.09
CA SER A 64 22.28 -3.40 -1.37
C SER A 64 21.98 -2.34 -2.44
N ASN A 65 22.94 -2.11 -3.33
CA ASN A 65 22.73 -1.32 -4.56
C ASN A 65 22.44 -2.21 -5.78
N GLY A 66 22.47 -3.53 -5.58
CA GLY A 66 22.10 -4.54 -6.56
C GLY A 66 20.90 -5.36 -6.13
N TYR A 67 20.58 -6.39 -6.89
CA TYR A 67 19.43 -7.24 -6.65
C TYR A 67 19.80 -8.70 -6.30
N ASP A 68 21.06 -9.05 -6.21
CA ASP A 68 21.47 -10.45 -6.00
C ASP A 68 21.04 -10.98 -4.63
N GLU A 69 21.09 -10.15 -3.60
CA GLU A 69 20.64 -10.46 -2.24
C GLU A 69 19.11 -10.67 -2.15
N THR A 70 18.35 -10.16 -3.12
CA THR A 70 16.89 -10.32 -3.17
C THR A 70 16.44 -11.71 -3.60
N ALA A 71 17.37 -12.57 -4.04
CA ALA A 71 17.05 -13.90 -4.54
C ALA A 71 16.28 -14.73 -3.49
N GLY A 72 15.17 -15.33 -3.93
CA GLY A 72 14.33 -16.16 -3.07
C GLY A 72 13.47 -15.38 -2.06
N SER A 73 13.17 -14.11 -2.31
CA SER A 73 12.24 -13.34 -1.46
C SER A 73 10.84 -13.92 -1.47
N ASP A 74 10.21 -13.97 -0.29
CA ASP A 74 8.80 -14.34 -0.12
C ASP A 74 7.87 -13.18 -0.46
N VAL A 75 8.23 -11.97 0.00
CA VAL A 75 7.48 -10.74 -0.27
C VAL A 75 8.43 -9.64 -0.72
N VAL A 76 8.04 -8.90 -1.74
CA VAL A 76 8.75 -7.71 -2.22
C VAL A 76 7.85 -6.49 -2.11
N VAL A 77 8.26 -5.52 -1.31
CA VAL A 77 7.58 -4.22 -1.18
C VAL A 77 8.28 -3.21 -2.08
N ILE A 78 7.57 -2.67 -3.07
CA ILE A 78 8.10 -1.72 -4.03
C ILE A 78 7.67 -0.31 -3.66
N THR A 79 8.60 0.46 -3.10
CA THR A 79 8.42 1.88 -2.75
C THR A 79 9.25 2.79 -3.65
N ALA A 80 10.08 2.20 -4.52
CA ALA A 80 10.92 2.91 -5.46
C ALA A 80 10.10 3.74 -6.43
N GLY A 81 10.42 5.01 -6.54
CA GLY A 81 9.75 5.97 -7.40
C GLY A 81 10.04 7.40 -6.98
N LEU A 82 9.66 8.33 -7.83
CA LEU A 82 9.79 9.76 -7.56
C LEU A 82 8.53 10.28 -6.87
N ALA A 83 8.70 11.12 -5.85
CA ALA A 83 7.63 11.98 -5.38
C ALA A 83 7.40 13.12 -6.37
N ARG A 84 6.15 13.59 -6.48
CA ARG A 84 5.82 14.72 -7.36
C ARG A 84 6.58 15.97 -6.91
N LYS A 85 7.33 16.58 -7.83
CA LYS A 85 8.07 17.80 -7.61
C LYS A 85 7.28 19.02 -8.15
N PRO A 86 7.51 20.25 -7.65
CA PRO A 86 6.98 21.45 -8.26
C PRO A 86 7.33 21.50 -9.75
N GLY A 87 6.35 21.87 -10.60
CA GLY A 87 6.50 21.91 -12.05
C GLY A 87 6.33 20.59 -12.78
N MET A 88 6.23 19.46 -12.08
CA MET A 88 5.99 18.14 -12.67
C MET A 88 4.49 17.93 -12.90
N THR A 89 4.10 17.54 -14.09
CA THR A 89 2.73 17.14 -14.41
C THR A 89 2.39 15.77 -13.82
N ARG A 90 1.10 15.40 -13.80
CA ARG A 90 0.67 14.05 -13.41
C ARG A 90 1.19 12.99 -14.40
N ASP A 91 1.24 13.32 -15.67
CA ASP A 91 1.71 12.40 -16.72
C ASP A 91 3.23 12.21 -16.65
N ASP A 92 4.01 13.27 -16.35
CA ASP A 92 5.45 13.11 -16.12
C ASP A 92 5.75 12.15 -14.98
N LEU A 93 4.99 12.26 -13.88
CA LEU A 93 5.13 11.35 -12.74
C LEU A 93 4.76 9.92 -13.12
N LEU A 94 3.66 9.74 -13.86
CA LEU A 94 3.19 8.44 -14.33
C LEU A 94 4.26 7.73 -15.14
N PHE A 95 4.79 8.38 -16.18
CA PHE A 95 5.77 7.75 -17.08
C PHE A 95 7.11 7.50 -16.39
N LYS A 96 7.60 8.44 -15.58
CA LYS A 96 8.85 8.24 -14.83
C LYS A 96 8.77 7.09 -13.84
N ASN A 97 7.67 7.00 -13.10
CA ASN A 97 7.49 5.90 -12.15
C ASN A 97 7.21 4.58 -12.87
N ALA A 98 6.59 4.59 -14.05
CA ALA A 98 6.44 3.38 -14.87
C ALA A 98 7.80 2.83 -15.34
N GLU A 99 8.74 3.69 -15.74
CA GLU A 99 10.12 3.28 -16.08
C GLU A 99 10.81 2.63 -14.86
N ILE A 100 10.74 3.29 -13.68
CA ILE A 100 11.37 2.81 -12.46
C ILE A 100 10.77 1.48 -12.01
N VAL A 101 9.44 1.41 -11.85
CA VAL A 101 8.75 0.18 -11.41
C VAL A 101 8.96 -0.96 -12.41
N GLY A 102 8.92 -0.66 -13.72
CA GLY A 102 9.19 -1.65 -14.76
C GLY A 102 10.60 -2.25 -14.66
N SER A 103 11.61 -1.42 -14.41
CA SER A 103 12.99 -1.88 -14.19
C SER A 103 13.10 -2.75 -12.93
N VAL A 104 12.54 -2.29 -11.82
CA VAL A 104 12.52 -3.04 -10.54
C VAL A 104 11.87 -4.41 -10.72
N VAL A 105 10.70 -4.47 -11.36
CA VAL A 105 9.98 -5.73 -11.57
C VAL A 105 10.79 -6.72 -12.40
N ASN A 106 11.45 -6.26 -13.47
CA ASN A 106 12.32 -7.12 -14.29
C ASN A 106 13.44 -7.76 -13.46
N GLU A 107 14.08 -7.01 -12.57
CA GLU A 107 15.12 -7.52 -11.68
C GLU A 107 14.60 -8.55 -10.67
N ILE A 108 13.43 -8.29 -10.09
CA ILE A 108 12.81 -9.17 -9.09
C ILE A 108 12.34 -10.48 -9.71
N VAL A 109 11.70 -10.45 -10.88
CA VAL A 109 11.15 -11.65 -11.53
C VAL A 109 12.20 -12.70 -11.80
N THR A 110 13.41 -12.30 -12.16
CA THR A 110 14.52 -13.23 -12.45
C THR A 110 15.05 -13.92 -11.20
N ARG A 111 14.96 -13.27 -10.02
CA ARG A 111 15.56 -13.73 -8.76
C ARG A 111 14.54 -14.30 -7.76
N SER A 112 13.29 -13.87 -7.84
CA SER A 112 12.25 -14.20 -6.86
C SER A 112 10.92 -14.53 -7.53
N ARG A 113 10.89 -15.58 -8.36
CA ARG A 113 9.75 -16.00 -9.18
C ARG A 113 8.48 -16.34 -8.40
N ASN A 114 8.62 -16.67 -7.13
CA ASN A 114 7.50 -17.05 -6.26
C ASN A 114 7.09 -15.94 -5.29
N ALA A 115 7.73 -14.78 -5.36
CA ALA A 115 7.43 -13.66 -4.49
C ALA A 115 6.01 -13.12 -4.67
N ILE A 116 5.50 -12.50 -3.61
CA ILE A 116 4.33 -11.65 -3.65
C ILE A 116 4.80 -10.20 -3.77
N LEU A 117 4.26 -9.43 -4.71
CA LEU A 117 4.60 -8.04 -4.95
C LEU A 117 3.57 -7.12 -4.29
N VAL A 118 4.01 -6.28 -3.38
CA VAL A 118 3.21 -5.24 -2.72
C VAL A 118 3.68 -3.87 -3.20
N LEU A 119 2.88 -3.21 -4.02
CA LEU A 119 3.19 -1.89 -4.58
C LEU A 119 2.78 -0.78 -3.63
N VAL A 120 3.64 0.25 -3.52
CA VAL A 120 3.39 1.48 -2.75
C VAL A 120 3.59 2.72 -3.62
N THR A 121 4.34 2.58 -4.71
CA THR A 121 4.69 3.68 -5.64
C THR A 121 3.45 4.25 -6.34
N ASN A 122 3.36 5.59 -6.39
CA ASN A 122 2.27 6.33 -7.05
C ASN A 122 2.61 6.70 -8.51
N PRO A 123 1.57 6.79 -9.40
CA PRO A 123 0.13 6.54 -9.16
C PRO A 123 -0.13 5.04 -8.94
N LEU A 124 -0.60 4.71 -7.74
CA LEU A 124 -0.56 3.33 -7.23
C LEU A 124 -1.22 2.31 -8.15
N ASP A 125 -2.49 2.52 -8.49
CA ASP A 125 -3.28 1.53 -9.22
C ASP A 125 -2.69 1.25 -10.62
N ALA A 126 -2.19 2.30 -11.30
CA ALA A 126 -1.49 2.17 -12.57
C ALA A 126 -0.15 1.43 -12.44
N MET A 127 0.59 1.66 -11.35
CA MET A 127 1.86 0.95 -11.09
C MET A 127 1.63 -0.52 -10.75
N VAL A 128 0.54 -0.86 -10.07
CA VAL A 128 0.16 -2.27 -9.82
C VAL A 128 -0.17 -2.97 -11.14
N GLN A 129 -0.97 -2.34 -12.01
CA GLN A 129 -1.30 -2.86 -13.33
C GLN A 129 -0.04 -3.10 -14.18
N LEU A 130 0.87 -2.14 -14.20
CA LEU A 130 2.16 -2.26 -14.87
C LEU A 130 2.99 -3.41 -14.30
N ALA A 131 3.12 -3.48 -12.97
CA ALA A 131 3.90 -4.52 -12.30
C ALA A 131 3.36 -5.92 -12.60
N TRP A 132 2.04 -6.09 -12.62
CA TRP A 132 1.40 -7.35 -13.01
C TRP A 132 1.73 -7.71 -14.46
N LYS A 133 1.52 -6.79 -15.41
CA LYS A 133 1.81 -7.02 -16.83
C LYS A 133 3.27 -7.38 -17.08
N LYS A 134 4.20 -6.68 -16.40
CA LYS A 134 5.65 -6.88 -16.54
C LYS A 134 6.12 -8.17 -15.87
N SER A 135 5.57 -8.52 -14.70
CA SER A 135 6.01 -9.70 -13.97
C SER A 135 5.51 -11.01 -14.58
N GLY A 136 4.35 -11.00 -15.22
CA GLY A 136 3.66 -12.23 -15.64
C GLY A 136 3.21 -13.08 -14.44
N PHE A 137 3.24 -12.54 -13.23
CA PHE A 137 2.79 -13.25 -12.03
C PHE A 137 1.25 -13.38 -12.02
N PRO A 138 0.70 -14.41 -11.35
CA PRO A 138 -0.72 -14.50 -11.13
C PRO A 138 -1.25 -13.24 -10.41
N THR A 139 -2.47 -12.80 -10.74
CA THR A 139 -3.06 -11.57 -10.20
C THR A 139 -3.11 -11.52 -8.68
N GLN A 140 -3.33 -12.66 -8.03
CA GLN A 140 -3.34 -12.77 -6.56
C GLN A 140 -1.99 -12.48 -5.91
N ARG A 141 -0.89 -12.52 -6.63
CA ARG A 141 0.46 -12.25 -6.11
C ARG A 141 0.98 -10.84 -6.42
N VAL A 142 0.16 -9.99 -7.07
CA VAL A 142 0.52 -8.60 -7.36
C VAL A 142 -0.65 -7.72 -6.94
N PHE A 143 -0.42 -6.82 -5.99
CA PHE A 143 -1.46 -5.91 -5.49
C PHE A 143 -0.83 -4.69 -4.82
N GLY A 144 -1.65 -3.70 -4.48
CA GLY A 144 -1.17 -2.41 -4.00
C GLY A 144 -1.71 -2.01 -2.62
N MET A 145 -0.88 -1.27 -1.90
CA MET A 145 -1.23 -0.62 -0.64
C MET A 145 -2.00 0.68 -0.96
N ALA A 146 -3.32 0.63 -0.83
CA ALA A 146 -4.24 1.71 -1.18
C ALA A 146 -5.18 2.04 -0.01
N GLY A 147 -6.34 1.43 0.00
CA GLY A 147 -7.38 1.66 0.98
C GLY A 147 -6.99 1.32 2.42
N VAL A 148 -5.97 0.48 2.65
CA VAL A 148 -5.42 0.24 4.01
C VAL A 148 -4.99 1.55 4.65
N LEU A 149 -4.20 2.37 3.92
CA LEU A 149 -3.78 3.69 4.37
C LEU A 149 -4.96 4.66 4.48
N ASP A 150 -5.82 4.70 3.46
CA ASP A 150 -6.93 5.64 3.43
C ASP A 150 -7.95 5.35 4.52
N SER A 151 -8.21 4.06 4.78
CA SER A 151 -9.04 3.64 5.92
C SER A 151 -8.39 3.95 7.26
N ALA A 152 -7.07 3.83 7.39
CA ALA A 152 -6.36 4.22 8.62
C ALA A 152 -6.51 5.71 8.93
N ARG A 153 -6.46 6.58 7.90
CA ARG A 153 -6.76 8.01 8.05
C ARG A 153 -8.18 8.23 8.53
N PHE A 154 -9.15 7.60 7.88
CA PHE A 154 -10.56 7.73 8.25
C PHE A 154 -10.83 7.24 9.68
N ARG A 155 -10.27 6.09 10.06
CA ARG A 155 -10.32 5.56 11.44
C ARG A 155 -9.76 6.57 12.45
N THR A 156 -8.62 7.18 12.14
CA THR A 156 -7.99 8.17 13.02
C THR A 156 -8.88 9.41 13.22
N PHE A 157 -9.51 9.90 12.15
CA PHE A 157 -10.37 11.08 12.25
C PHE A 157 -11.67 10.78 12.99
N ILE A 158 -12.29 9.62 12.74
CA ILE A 158 -13.48 9.15 13.49
C ILE A 158 -13.14 9.01 14.97
N ALA A 159 -12.04 8.35 15.32
CA ALA A 159 -11.63 8.14 16.70
C ALA A 159 -11.42 9.47 17.45
N ARG A 160 -10.78 10.44 16.80
CA ARG A 160 -10.56 11.78 17.39
C ARG A 160 -11.85 12.56 17.58
N GLU A 161 -12.77 12.50 16.61
CA GLU A 161 -14.04 13.19 16.68
C GLU A 161 -14.91 12.67 17.84
N LEU A 162 -14.91 11.34 18.03
CA LEU A 162 -15.69 10.67 19.07
C LEU A 162 -14.94 10.53 20.42
N ASN A 163 -13.66 10.94 20.45
CA ASN A 163 -12.78 10.77 21.61
C ASN A 163 -12.74 9.31 22.12
N VAL A 164 -12.53 8.35 21.19
CA VAL A 164 -12.44 6.91 21.49
C VAL A 164 -11.10 6.35 21.02
N SER A 165 -10.73 5.15 21.50
CA SER A 165 -9.55 4.44 20.99
C SER A 165 -9.71 4.11 19.50
N VAL A 166 -8.62 4.30 18.72
CA VAL A 166 -8.57 3.88 17.32
C VAL A 166 -8.75 2.38 17.14
N GLU A 167 -8.51 1.57 18.18
CA GLU A 167 -8.70 0.13 18.16
C GLU A 167 -10.17 -0.27 18.02
N ASN A 168 -11.08 0.59 18.51
CA ASN A 168 -12.52 0.38 18.39
C ASN A 168 -13.07 0.74 17.02
N VAL A 169 -12.30 1.42 16.16
CA VAL A 169 -12.79 1.93 14.87
C VAL A 169 -12.40 1.00 13.74
N THR A 170 -13.39 0.57 12.97
CA THR A 170 -13.20 -0.06 11.66
C THR A 170 -13.75 0.85 10.58
N ALA A 171 -13.08 0.90 9.42
CA ALA A 171 -13.55 1.70 8.29
C ALA A 171 -13.09 1.08 6.97
N PHE A 172 -13.86 1.35 5.91
CA PHE A 172 -13.50 0.98 4.55
C PHE A 172 -13.46 2.20 3.64
N VAL A 173 -12.38 2.30 2.88
CA VAL A 173 -12.23 3.23 1.76
C VAL A 173 -11.91 2.42 0.53
N LEU A 174 -12.72 2.55 -0.51
CA LEU A 174 -12.60 1.85 -1.79
C LEU A 174 -12.15 2.79 -2.89
N GLY A 175 -12.06 2.25 -4.12
CA GLY A 175 -11.71 3.00 -5.31
C GLY A 175 -10.21 3.15 -5.52
N GLY A 176 -9.81 3.92 -6.54
CA GLY A 176 -8.42 4.26 -6.81
C GLY A 176 -7.81 5.11 -5.70
N HIS A 177 -6.52 4.88 -5.44
CA HIS A 177 -5.79 5.61 -4.40
C HIS A 177 -5.49 7.05 -4.84
N GLY A 178 -6.23 8.01 -4.32
CA GLY A 178 -6.09 9.44 -4.64
C GLY A 178 -7.38 10.23 -4.42
N ASP A 179 -7.54 11.32 -5.17
CA ASP A 179 -8.64 12.28 -5.00
C ASP A 179 -10.04 11.67 -5.24
N THR A 180 -10.10 10.51 -5.91
CA THR A 180 -11.34 9.81 -6.26
C THR A 180 -11.65 8.63 -5.35
N MET A 181 -10.94 8.46 -4.23
CA MET A 181 -11.23 7.41 -3.26
C MET A 181 -12.68 7.49 -2.75
N VAL A 182 -13.23 6.37 -2.36
CA VAL A 182 -14.64 6.22 -1.95
C VAL A 182 -14.72 5.72 -0.50
N PRO A 183 -14.69 6.62 0.50
CA PRO A 183 -14.96 6.25 1.87
C PRO A 183 -16.40 5.75 2.03
N LEU A 184 -16.60 4.71 2.83
CA LEU A 184 -17.90 4.08 3.05
C LEU A 184 -18.36 4.24 4.51
N PRO A 185 -19.06 5.34 4.87
CA PRO A 185 -19.55 5.57 6.23
C PRO A 185 -20.47 4.44 6.74
N ARG A 186 -21.30 3.85 5.88
CA ARG A 186 -22.20 2.74 6.25
C ARG A 186 -21.47 1.46 6.69
N TYR A 187 -20.25 1.27 6.19
CA TYR A 187 -19.38 0.15 6.55
C TYR A 187 -18.28 0.57 7.53
N SER A 188 -18.40 1.77 8.11
CA SER A 188 -17.46 2.26 9.12
C SER A 188 -18.15 2.27 10.49
N THR A 189 -17.52 1.63 11.47
CA THR A 189 -18.13 1.38 12.78
C THR A 189 -17.18 1.71 13.93
N VAL A 190 -17.74 1.98 15.09
CA VAL A 190 -17.03 2.06 16.38
C VAL A 190 -17.58 0.96 17.27
N ALA A 191 -16.75 -0.02 17.62
CA ALA A 191 -17.14 -1.20 18.38
C ALA A 191 -18.41 -1.90 17.81
N GLY A 192 -18.53 -1.94 16.47
CA GLY A 192 -19.67 -2.53 15.77
C GLY A 192 -20.86 -1.60 15.56
N ILE A 193 -20.89 -0.41 16.15
CA ILE A 193 -21.95 0.59 15.95
C ILE A 193 -21.63 1.42 14.71
N PRO A 194 -22.50 1.50 13.69
CA PRO A 194 -22.27 2.33 12.52
C PRO A 194 -22.05 3.80 12.89
N ILE A 195 -21.08 4.46 12.27
CA ILE A 195 -20.82 5.88 12.55
C ILE A 195 -21.99 6.79 12.15
N THR A 196 -22.87 6.31 11.28
CA THR A 196 -24.10 6.99 10.89
C THR A 196 -25.13 7.09 12.04
N GLU A 197 -25.00 6.28 13.08
CA GLU A 197 -25.79 6.36 14.32
C GLU A 197 -25.10 7.23 15.39
N LEU A 198 -23.80 7.44 15.28
CA LEU A 198 -22.99 8.15 16.28
C LEU A 198 -22.73 9.62 15.92
N LEU A 199 -22.74 9.96 14.63
CA LEU A 199 -22.39 11.29 14.13
C LEU A 199 -23.46 11.83 13.19
N PRO A 200 -23.73 13.14 13.21
CA PRO A 200 -24.60 13.76 12.22
C PRO A 200 -23.96 13.73 10.84
N LYS A 201 -24.78 13.65 9.78
CA LYS A 201 -24.33 13.56 8.39
C LYS A 201 -23.29 14.61 8.02
N ALA A 202 -23.52 15.87 8.41
CA ALA A 202 -22.58 16.97 8.11
C ALA A 202 -21.18 16.71 8.66
N LYS A 203 -21.06 16.14 9.86
CA LYS A 203 -19.78 15.76 10.45
C LYS A 203 -19.13 14.59 9.72
N ILE A 204 -19.90 13.59 9.33
CA ILE A 204 -19.40 12.47 8.51
C ILE A 204 -18.85 12.99 7.19
N ASP A 205 -19.56 13.92 6.52
CA ASP A 205 -19.11 14.51 5.25
C ASP A 205 -17.78 15.28 5.42
N GLU A 206 -17.60 16.01 6.53
CA GLU A 206 -16.32 16.66 6.88
C GLU A 206 -15.17 15.65 7.03
N LEU A 207 -15.42 14.54 7.75
CA LEU A 207 -14.42 13.49 7.97
C LEU A 207 -14.06 12.76 6.67
N VAL A 208 -15.04 12.49 5.82
CA VAL A 208 -14.85 11.92 4.47
C VAL A 208 -13.96 12.84 3.62
N GLN A 209 -14.29 14.13 3.57
CA GLN A 209 -13.51 15.12 2.81
C GLN A 209 -12.08 15.25 3.34
N ARG A 210 -11.90 15.27 4.66
CA ARG A 210 -10.59 15.32 5.29
C ARG A 210 -9.77 14.06 4.99
N THR A 211 -10.42 12.89 4.94
CA THR A 211 -9.77 11.63 4.59
C THR A 211 -9.20 11.67 3.18
N ALA A 212 -9.99 12.14 2.21
CA ALA A 212 -9.55 12.32 0.83
C ALA A 212 -8.37 13.29 0.72
N ASN A 213 -8.34 14.33 1.55
CA ASN A 213 -7.27 15.33 1.58
C ASN A 213 -6.11 14.99 2.53
N GLY A 214 -6.16 13.87 3.25
CA GLY A 214 -5.22 13.56 4.33
C GLY A 214 -3.74 13.50 3.90
N GLY A 215 -3.47 13.09 2.65
CA GLY A 215 -2.12 13.17 2.09
C GLY A 215 -1.66 14.62 1.84
N ALA A 216 -2.53 15.42 1.26
CA ALA A 216 -2.25 16.85 0.97
C ALA A 216 -2.07 17.67 2.27
N GLU A 217 -2.87 17.39 3.31
CA GLU A 217 -2.73 18.01 4.64
C GLU A 217 -1.32 17.79 5.21
N ILE A 218 -0.81 16.56 5.12
CA ILE A 218 0.55 16.24 5.62
C ILE A 218 1.62 16.94 4.79
N VAL A 219 1.49 16.95 3.46
CA VAL A 219 2.43 17.66 2.56
C VAL A 219 2.48 19.16 2.88
N ALA A 220 1.32 19.77 3.10
CA ALA A 220 1.22 21.19 3.45
C ALA A 220 1.91 21.51 4.80
N LEU A 221 1.84 20.61 5.78
CA LEU A 221 2.48 20.76 7.08
C LEU A 221 4.00 20.51 7.01
N LEU A 222 4.43 19.47 6.30
CA LEU A 222 5.85 19.12 6.17
C LEU A 222 6.62 20.06 5.26
N LYS A 223 5.94 20.72 4.30
CA LYS A 223 6.50 21.60 3.25
C LYS A 223 7.45 20.89 2.29
N THR A 224 8.17 19.88 2.75
CA THR A 224 9.07 19.03 1.95
C THR A 224 8.76 17.56 2.24
N GLY A 225 8.67 16.71 1.20
CA GLY A 225 8.36 15.30 1.32
C GLY A 225 6.85 15.00 1.38
N SER A 226 6.52 13.83 1.85
CA SER A 226 5.15 13.31 1.97
C SER A 226 5.02 12.42 3.21
N ALA A 227 3.81 11.95 3.52
CA ALA A 227 3.60 10.95 4.55
C ALA A 227 4.44 9.69 4.29
N TYR A 228 5.03 9.11 5.33
CA TYR A 228 5.82 7.87 5.21
C TYR A 228 5.60 6.89 6.37
N TYR A 229 5.30 7.35 7.59
CA TYR A 229 5.02 6.44 8.71
C TYR A 229 3.74 5.60 8.48
N ALA A 230 2.63 6.24 8.17
CA ALA A 230 1.36 5.56 7.95
C ALA A 230 1.36 4.69 6.68
N PRO A 231 1.93 5.11 5.52
CA PRO A 231 2.11 4.24 4.36
C PRO A 231 2.96 3.01 4.67
N ALA A 232 4.06 3.17 5.41
CA ALA A 232 4.92 2.06 5.80
C ALA A 232 4.20 1.08 6.74
N ALA A 233 3.50 1.58 7.76
CA ALA A 233 2.70 0.76 8.67
C ALA A 233 1.61 -0.03 7.91
N SER A 234 0.94 0.61 6.94
CA SER A 234 -0.07 -0.01 6.10
C SER A 234 0.50 -1.13 5.22
N ALA A 235 1.67 -0.90 4.61
CA ALA A 235 2.35 -1.93 3.82
C ALA A 235 2.79 -3.11 4.71
N VAL A 236 3.32 -2.83 5.90
CA VAL A 236 3.75 -3.88 6.84
C VAL A 236 2.56 -4.66 7.42
N GLU A 237 1.39 -4.03 7.60
CA GLU A 237 0.16 -4.76 7.95
C GLU A 237 -0.20 -5.81 6.88
N MET A 238 -0.04 -5.46 5.60
CA MET A 238 -0.26 -6.40 4.50
C MET A 238 0.80 -7.51 4.49
N VAL A 239 2.08 -7.17 4.65
CA VAL A 239 3.19 -8.13 4.74
C VAL A 239 2.97 -9.12 5.89
N GLU A 240 2.58 -8.61 7.07
CA GLU A 240 2.29 -9.44 8.24
C GLU A 240 1.09 -10.38 7.98
N ALA A 241 0.05 -9.91 7.30
CA ALA A 241 -1.11 -10.74 6.95
C ALA A 241 -0.73 -11.89 6.01
N ILE A 242 0.21 -11.66 5.10
CA ILE A 242 0.75 -12.66 4.18
C ILE A 242 1.61 -13.67 4.92
N LEU A 243 2.66 -13.21 5.58
CA LEU A 243 3.69 -14.08 6.15
C LEU A 243 3.17 -14.93 7.32
N LYS A 244 2.24 -14.38 8.13
CA LYS A 244 1.59 -15.07 9.24
C LYS A 244 0.25 -15.74 8.85
N ASP A 245 -0.10 -15.72 7.58
CA ASP A 245 -1.35 -16.31 7.03
C ASP A 245 -2.62 -15.86 7.79
N LYS A 246 -2.72 -14.59 8.11
CA LYS A 246 -3.76 -14.05 9.02
C LYS A 246 -5.17 -14.05 8.44
N LYS A 247 -5.33 -14.21 7.11
CA LYS A 247 -6.64 -14.12 6.43
C LYS A 247 -7.37 -12.82 6.74
N LYS A 248 -6.62 -11.72 6.87
CA LYS A 248 -7.19 -10.39 7.14
C LYS A 248 -8.01 -9.88 5.97
N ILE A 249 -9.11 -9.20 6.28
CA ILE A 249 -9.87 -8.45 5.28
C ILE A 249 -9.34 -7.02 5.29
N LEU A 250 -8.70 -6.62 4.18
CA LEU A 250 -8.07 -5.32 4.01
C LEU A 250 -8.48 -4.71 2.67
N PRO A 251 -8.71 -3.39 2.58
CA PRO A 251 -8.93 -2.73 1.30
C PRO A 251 -7.61 -2.51 0.58
N CYS A 252 -7.38 -3.29 -0.49
CA CYS A 252 -6.16 -3.25 -1.31
C CYS A 252 -6.50 -2.99 -2.76
N ALA A 253 -5.57 -2.39 -3.53
CA ALA A 253 -5.69 -2.35 -4.98
C ALA A 253 -5.46 -3.78 -5.52
N ALA A 254 -6.55 -4.44 -5.93
CA ALA A 254 -6.57 -5.81 -6.42
C ALA A 254 -7.18 -5.90 -7.82
N TYR A 255 -6.83 -6.95 -8.55
CA TYR A 255 -7.36 -7.19 -9.89
C TYR A 255 -8.84 -7.57 -9.83
N LEU A 256 -9.65 -6.87 -10.61
CA LEU A 256 -11.07 -7.12 -10.75
C LEU A 256 -11.35 -7.75 -12.12
N ASP A 257 -12.06 -8.85 -12.09
CA ASP A 257 -12.49 -9.64 -13.26
C ASP A 257 -14.02 -9.79 -13.22
N GLY A 258 -14.73 -8.66 -13.22
CA GLY A 258 -16.18 -8.57 -13.16
C GLY A 258 -16.74 -8.08 -11.82
N GLN A 259 -15.99 -8.22 -10.72
CA GLN A 259 -16.45 -7.74 -9.42
C GLN A 259 -16.68 -6.23 -9.46
N TYR A 260 -17.71 -5.76 -8.76
CA TYR A 260 -18.13 -4.36 -8.76
C TYR A 260 -18.41 -3.77 -10.15
N GLY A 261 -18.65 -4.63 -11.17
CA GLY A 261 -18.85 -4.21 -12.57
C GLY A 261 -17.55 -3.79 -13.29
N VAL A 262 -16.38 -4.01 -12.69
CA VAL A 262 -15.08 -3.62 -13.27
C VAL A 262 -14.37 -4.84 -13.85
N GLN A 263 -13.89 -4.72 -15.09
CA GLN A 263 -13.19 -5.77 -15.81
C GLN A 263 -11.75 -5.36 -16.12
N GLY A 264 -10.79 -6.23 -15.79
CA GLY A 264 -9.42 -6.14 -16.26
C GLY A 264 -8.60 -4.98 -15.65
N LEU A 265 -8.90 -4.57 -14.41
CA LEU A 265 -8.30 -3.40 -13.79
C LEU A 265 -8.00 -3.64 -12.32
N TYR A 266 -6.91 -3.06 -11.82
CA TYR A 266 -6.59 -2.99 -10.40
C TYR A 266 -7.27 -1.77 -9.77
N VAL A 267 -8.11 -1.99 -8.77
CA VAL A 267 -8.81 -0.94 -8.02
C VAL A 267 -8.92 -1.35 -6.57
N GLY A 268 -8.94 -0.38 -5.66
CA GLY A 268 -9.06 -0.59 -4.21
C GLY A 268 -10.42 -1.19 -3.81
N VAL A 269 -10.41 -2.42 -3.30
CA VAL A 269 -11.59 -3.16 -2.82
C VAL A 269 -11.23 -4.02 -1.61
N PRO A 270 -12.22 -4.45 -0.80
CA PRO A 270 -11.95 -5.38 0.30
C PRO A 270 -11.48 -6.73 -0.23
N VAL A 271 -10.34 -7.20 0.27
CA VAL A 271 -9.80 -8.51 -0.08
C VAL A 271 -9.47 -9.32 1.16
N LYS A 272 -9.58 -10.63 1.08
CA LYS A 272 -9.01 -11.53 2.05
C LYS A 272 -7.54 -11.78 1.70
N LEU A 273 -6.65 -11.32 2.58
CA LEU A 273 -5.20 -11.39 2.39
C LEU A 273 -4.59 -12.44 3.31
N GLY A 274 -3.89 -13.39 2.71
CA GLY A 274 -3.23 -14.49 3.41
C GLY A 274 -1.95 -14.91 2.70
N ARG A 275 -1.45 -16.11 2.99
CA ARG A 275 -0.18 -16.63 2.48
C ARG A 275 -0.10 -16.68 0.95
N GLY A 276 -1.21 -16.88 0.28
CA GLY A 276 -1.29 -16.88 -1.19
C GLY A 276 -1.33 -15.49 -1.84
N GLY A 277 -1.31 -14.43 -1.03
CA GLY A 277 -1.60 -13.07 -1.48
C GLY A 277 -3.09 -12.74 -1.36
N VAL A 278 -3.68 -12.17 -2.39
CA VAL A 278 -5.14 -11.93 -2.48
C VAL A 278 -5.86 -13.24 -2.74
N GLU A 279 -6.47 -13.81 -1.72
CA GLU A 279 -7.15 -15.10 -1.82
C GLU A 279 -8.62 -14.98 -2.26
N GLN A 280 -9.21 -13.81 -2.03
CA GLN A 280 -10.60 -13.52 -2.41
C GLN A 280 -10.82 -12.01 -2.47
N VAL A 281 -11.49 -11.54 -3.51
CA VAL A 281 -12.15 -10.24 -3.52
C VAL A 281 -13.51 -10.39 -2.82
N ILE A 282 -13.81 -9.49 -1.88
CA ILE A 282 -15.07 -9.51 -1.14
C ILE A 282 -15.97 -8.40 -1.71
N GLU A 283 -17.06 -8.79 -2.34
CA GLU A 283 -18.04 -7.85 -2.84
C GLU A 283 -19.00 -7.46 -1.71
N ILE A 284 -19.04 -6.16 -1.41
CA ILE A 284 -20.01 -5.57 -0.50
C ILE A 284 -21.06 -4.82 -1.31
N LYS A 285 -22.28 -4.78 -0.80
CA LYS A 285 -23.39 -4.11 -1.50
C LYS A 285 -23.25 -2.59 -1.40
N LEU A 286 -23.00 -1.94 -2.51
CA LEU A 286 -22.96 -0.48 -2.64
C LEU A 286 -24.38 0.09 -2.86
N THR A 287 -24.62 1.32 -2.41
CA THR A 287 -25.79 2.08 -2.86
C THR A 287 -25.57 2.57 -4.29
N PRO A 288 -26.63 3.03 -4.99
CA PRO A 288 -26.45 3.62 -6.33
C PRO A 288 -25.44 4.77 -6.34
N GLU A 289 -25.42 5.62 -5.31
CA GLU A 289 -24.50 6.75 -5.18
C GLU A 289 -23.05 6.27 -4.93
N GLU A 290 -22.87 5.28 -4.05
CA GLU A 290 -21.57 4.67 -3.78
C GLU A 290 -21.03 3.95 -5.03
N GLN A 291 -21.89 3.24 -5.78
CA GLN A 291 -21.52 2.59 -7.04
C GLN A 291 -21.09 3.65 -8.09
N ALA A 292 -21.86 4.71 -8.26
CA ALA A 292 -21.51 5.78 -9.20
C ALA A 292 -20.17 6.44 -8.84
N ALA A 293 -19.89 6.63 -7.53
CA ALA A 293 -18.60 7.13 -7.07
C ALA A 293 -17.45 6.14 -7.36
N PHE A 294 -17.70 4.84 -7.14
CA PHE A 294 -16.75 3.79 -7.44
C PHE A 294 -16.45 3.68 -8.94
N ASP A 295 -17.49 3.74 -9.80
CA ASP A 295 -17.35 3.70 -11.26
C ASP A 295 -16.53 4.88 -11.77
N LYS A 296 -16.78 6.09 -11.24
CA LYS A 296 -15.97 7.28 -11.53
C LYS A 296 -14.51 7.08 -11.11
N SER A 297 -14.29 6.50 -9.95
CA SER A 297 -12.94 6.22 -9.44
C SER A 297 -12.21 5.20 -10.31
N ALA A 298 -12.86 4.11 -10.67
CA ALA A 298 -12.33 3.09 -11.58
C ALA A 298 -12.05 3.67 -12.98
N GLY A 299 -12.92 4.54 -13.47
CA GLY A 299 -12.70 5.28 -14.73
C GLY A 299 -11.42 6.11 -14.71
N ALA A 300 -11.17 6.83 -13.63
CA ALA A 300 -9.94 7.61 -13.47
C ALA A 300 -8.67 6.74 -13.44
N VAL A 301 -8.74 5.55 -12.83
CA VAL A 301 -7.65 4.58 -12.87
C VAL A 301 -7.42 4.07 -14.28
N ARG A 302 -8.49 3.74 -15.02
CA ARG A 302 -8.42 3.25 -16.40
C ARG A 302 -7.75 4.25 -17.32
N GLU A 303 -8.08 5.54 -17.19
CA GLU A 303 -7.44 6.59 -17.97
C GLU A 303 -5.90 6.64 -17.77
N LEU A 304 -5.42 6.40 -16.54
CA LEU A 304 -3.98 6.34 -16.27
C LEU A 304 -3.34 5.09 -16.87
N VAL A 305 -4.03 3.94 -16.76
CA VAL A 305 -3.54 2.67 -17.31
C VAL A 305 -3.49 2.72 -18.86
N ASP A 306 -4.49 3.30 -19.50
CA ASP A 306 -4.55 3.42 -20.96
C ASP A 306 -3.40 4.28 -21.51
N LYS A 307 -2.98 5.33 -20.78
CA LYS A 307 -1.81 6.13 -21.13
C LYS A 307 -0.51 5.33 -21.15
N LEU A 308 -0.40 4.28 -20.33
CA LEU A 308 0.79 3.43 -20.28
C LEU A 308 0.90 2.46 -21.46
N LYS A 309 -0.18 2.23 -22.21
CA LYS A 309 -0.22 1.32 -23.37
C LYS A 309 0.35 -0.07 -23.07
N LEU A 310 -0.11 -0.69 -21.98
CA LEU A 310 0.37 -1.97 -21.42
C LEU A 310 -0.08 -3.19 -22.23
#